data_455f6abc20d4c8c29039523861dd989d
#
_entry.id   455f6abc20d4c8c29039523861dd989d
#
_cell.length_a   1.000
_cell.length_b   1.000
_cell.length_c   1.000
_cell.angle_alpha   90.00
_cell.angle_beta   90.00
_cell.angle_gamma   90.00
#
_symmetry.space_group_name_H-M   'P 1'
#
loop_
_entity.id
_entity.type
_entity.pdbx_description
1 polymer ?
#
loop_
_entity_poly.entity_id
_entity_poly.type
_entity_poly.pdbx_seq_one_letter_code
_entity_poly.pdbx_strand_id
1 'polypeptide(L)'
;MPEGIHLTSMSELLTFEEIVQVVRTAAELGISHVKLTGGEPLLRRSLPTLVQMLKNIEGIEQVTLTTNGILLKEYLPTLLKAGLDAVNISLDSTDRDTFRKITGFDQLDMVLAAIDAACASGIRTKINAVSLDLGEEAMWNLIDLAKDRPIDVRFIEMMPIGHGKDFPVYSHTKMLELFKERYPDLTADKAMHGFGPAVYYHIPGYQGSIGLISAIHGKFCDKCNRIRLTSTGFLKGCLCYNTGADLREILRANEAENEKRRHLTETMEAAIYAKPRAHCFESAEDVTERATMNEIGG
;
A
#
# COMPACT_ATOMS: atom_id res chain seq x y z
N MET A 1 -11.62 -4.05 -11.31
CA MET A 1 -12.33 -2.84 -10.83
C MET A 1 -13.41 -2.54 -11.85
N PRO A 2 -14.67 -2.60 -11.48
CA PRO A 2 -15.79 -2.49 -12.43
C PRO A 2 -16.06 -1.06 -12.92
N GLU A 3 -15.35 -0.08 -12.39
CA GLU A 3 -15.65 1.32 -12.66
C GLU A 3 -14.52 1.94 -13.43
N GLY A 4 -14.86 2.47 -14.59
CA GLY A 4 -13.96 3.05 -15.58
C GLY A 4 -12.75 3.75 -14.98
N ILE A 5 -11.57 3.36 -15.45
CA ILE A 5 -10.33 4.06 -15.13
C ILE A 5 -10.38 5.41 -15.82
N HIS A 6 -10.33 6.50 -15.08
CA HIS A 6 -10.04 7.80 -15.66
C HIS A 6 -8.60 7.80 -16.17
N LEU A 7 -8.45 7.79 -17.49
CA LEU A 7 -7.14 7.84 -18.11
C LEU A 7 -6.55 9.25 -17.92
N THR A 8 -5.49 9.33 -17.13
CA THR A 8 -4.70 10.55 -16.99
C THR A 8 -3.77 10.71 -18.20
N SER A 9 -3.71 11.90 -18.78
CA SER A 9 -2.78 12.19 -19.86
C SER A 9 -1.33 11.93 -19.45
N MET A 10 -0.52 11.38 -20.36
CA MET A 10 0.91 11.14 -20.09
C MET A 10 1.66 12.42 -19.71
N SER A 11 1.23 13.58 -20.24
CA SER A 11 1.81 14.89 -19.91
C SER A 11 1.51 15.37 -18.50
N GLU A 12 0.47 14.82 -17.87
CA GLU A 12 0.11 15.14 -16.49
C GLU A 12 0.81 14.24 -15.46
N LEU A 13 1.30 13.09 -15.91
CA LEU A 13 2.05 12.19 -15.03
C LEU A 13 3.46 12.73 -14.77
N LEU A 14 3.93 12.55 -13.54
CA LEU A 14 5.34 12.80 -13.21
C LEU A 14 6.24 11.84 -13.99
N THR A 15 7.37 12.35 -14.49
CA THR A 15 8.45 11.52 -15.02
C THR A 15 9.19 10.81 -13.87
N PHE A 16 10.06 9.85 -14.19
CA PHE A 16 10.87 9.20 -13.15
C PHE A 16 11.86 10.19 -12.53
N GLU A 17 12.40 11.09 -13.31
CA GLU A 17 13.30 12.16 -12.86
C GLU A 17 12.60 13.11 -11.89
N GLU A 18 11.36 13.52 -12.19
CA GLU A 18 10.53 14.35 -11.31
C GLU A 18 10.24 13.60 -9.98
N ILE A 19 9.89 12.31 -10.03
CA ILE A 19 9.70 11.48 -8.83
C ILE A 19 10.99 11.40 -8.00
N VAL A 20 12.14 11.20 -8.66
CA VAL A 20 13.45 11.15 -7.99
C VAL A 20 13.80 12.48 -7.31
N GLN A 21 13.48 13.62 -7.93
CA GLN A 21 13.68 14.93 -7.31
C GLN A 21 12.85 15.05 -6.01
N VAL A 22 11.56 14.70 -6.06
CA VAL A 22 10.69 14.71 -4.86
C VAL A 22 11.23 13.77 -3.78
N VAL A 23 11.59 12.53 -4.14
CA VAL A 23 12.06 11.54 -3.17
C VAL A 23 13.43 11.92 -2.58
N ARG A 24 14.31 12.57 -3.35
CA ARG A 24 15.57 13.10 -2.83
C ARG A 24 15.33 14.19 -1.79
N THR A 25 14.44 15.14 -2.07
CA THR A 25 14.02 16.15 -1.08
C THR A 25 13.38 15.48 0.15
N ALA A 26 12.54 14.47 -0.04
CA ALA A 26 11.96 13.71 1.06
C ALA A 26 13.02 13.02 1.92
N ALA A 27 14.07 12.46 1.32
CA ALA A 27 15.18 11.82 2.02
C ALA A 27 15.97 12.84 2.85
N GLU A 28 16.20 14.03 2.33
CA GLU A 28 16.85 15.14 3.05
C GLU A 28 16.01 15.61 4.25
N LEU A 29 14.68 15.46 4.16
CA LEU A 29 13.73 15.70 5.28
C LEU A 29 13.59 14.49 6.23
N GLY A 30 14.38 13.43 6.04
CA GLY A 30 14.44 12.26 6.93
C GLY A 30 13.48 11.12 6.56
N ILE A 31 12.85 11.14 5.39
CA ILE A 31 12.01 10.03 4.91
C ILE A 31 12.89 8.98 4.26
N SER A 32 12.99 7.79 4.87
CA SER A 32 13.90 6.72 4.41
C SER A 32 13.19 5.55 3.73
N HIS A 33 11.85 5.53 3.67
CA HIS A 33 11.10 4.40 3.14
C HIS A 33 10.13 4.85 2.05
N VAL A 34 10.24 4.22 0.88
CA VAL A 34 9.38 4.48 -0.27
C VAL A 34 8.52 3.25 -0.57
N LYS A 35 7.24 3.47 -0.79
CA LYS A 35 6.32 2.44 -1.28
C LYS A 35 5.76 2.85 -2.62
N LEU A 36 6.04 2.05 -3.63
CA LEU A 36 5.44 2.19 -4.94
C LEU A 36 4.07 1.51 -4.94
N THR A 37 3.05 2.25 -5.34
CA THR A 37 1.67 1.81 -5.45
C THR A 37 1.01 2.60 -6.59
N GLY A 38 -0.31 2.56 -6.71
CA GLY A 38 -1.04 3.30 -7.72
C GLY A 38 -2.36 2.59 -7.98
N GLY A 39 -2.86 2.59 -9.20
CA GLY A 39 -3.79 1.57 -9.66
C GLY A 39 -3.06 0.22 -9.67
N GLU A 40 -2.30 -0.05 -10.74
CA GLU A 40 -1.34 -1.17 -10.76
C GLU A 40 0.02 -0.64 -11.20
N PRO A 41 1.03 -0.59 -10.32
CA PRO A 41 2.32 0.01 -10.62
C PRO A 41 3.10 -0.75 -11.71
N LEU A 42 2.90 -2.06 -11.83
CA LEU A 42 3.60 -2.88 -12.83
C LEU A 42 3.13 -2.60 -14.28
N LEU A 43 2.03 -1.88 -14.47
CA LEU A 43 1.62 -1.38 -15.79
C LEU A 43 2.50 -0.21 -16.27
N ARG A 44 3.20 0.47 -15.35
CA ARG A 44 4.10 1.56 -15.73
C ARG A 44 5.38 0.98 -16.33
N ARG A 45 5.59 1.27 -17.62
CA ARG A 45 6.77 0.79 -18.35
C ARG A 45 8.05 1.14 -17.60
N SER A 46 9.00 0.22 -17.58
CA SER A 46 10.32 0.39 -16.96
C SER A 46 10.29 0.68 -15.45
N LEU A 47 9.25 0.22 -14.72
CA LEU A 47 9.20 0.36 -13.26
C LEU A 47 10.46 -0.10 -12.53
N PRO A 48 11.15 -1.21 -12.93
CA PRO A 48 12.43 -1.58 -12.32
C PRO A 48 13.50 -0.49 -12.41
N THR A 49 13.50 0.33 -13.45
CA THR A 49 14.41 1.49 -13.55
C THR A 49 14.11 2.52 -12.48
N LEU A 50 12.82 2.81 -12.22
CA LEU A 50 12.44 3.70 -11.12
C LEU A 50 12.88 3.13 -9.77
N VAL A 51 12.68 1.83 -9.51
CA VAL A 51 13.16 1.17 -8.29
C VAL A 51 14.65 1.39 -8.11
N GLN A 52 15.45 1.15 -9.16
CA GLN A 52 16.90 1.35 -9.12
C GLN A 52 17.28 2.82 -8.86
N MET A 53 16.61 3.77 -9.54
CA MET A 53 16.85 5.20 -9.32
C MET A 53 16.58 5.61 -7.88
N LEU A 54 15.49 5.11 -7.29
CA LEU A 54 15.13 5.39 -5.89
C LEU A 54 16.11 4.75 -4.90
N LYS A 55 16.55 3.52 -5.14
CA LYS A 55 17.55 2.83 -4.29
C LYS A 55 18.92 3.53 -4.31
N ASN A 56 19.23 4.29 -5.36
CA ASN A 56 20.48 5.05 -5.46
C ASN A 56 20.41 6.42 -4.75
N ILE A 57 19.27 6.81 -4.16
CA ILE A 57 19.16 8.05 -3.39
C ILE A 57 19.73 7.82 -1.99
N GLU A 58 20.70 8.63 -1.61
CA GLU A 58 21.24 8.63 -0.25
C GLU A 58 20.13 8.91 0.78
N GLY A 59 20.07 8.13 1.86
CA GLY A 59 19.03 8.20 2.88
C GLY A 59 17.82 7.32 2.61
N ILE A 60 17.62 6.77 1.40
CA ILE A 60 16.57 5.80 1.13
C ILE A 60 17.05 4.39 1.48
N GLU A 61 16.48 3.84 2.55
CA GLU A 61 16.80 2.50 3.06
C GLU A 61 15.98 1.42 2.38
N GLN A 62 14.68 1.65 2.15
CA GLN A 62 13.77 0.66 1.59
C GLN A 62 12.91 1.21 0.47
N VAL A 63 12.81 0.42 -0.61
CA VAL A 63 11.83 0.60 -1.68
C VAL A 63 10.95 -0.65 -1.75
N THR A 64 9.66 -0.48 -1.54
CA THR A 64 8.69 -1.58 -1.51
C THR A 64 7.61 -1.37 -2.56
N LEU A 65 6.92 -2.45 -2.93
CA LEU A 65 5.88 -2.45 -3.97
C LEU A 65 4.57 -2.97 -3.39
N THR A 66 3.43 -2.37 -3.79
CA THR A 66 2.09 -2.96 -3.62
C THR A 66 1.50 -3.19 -5.00
N THR A 67 1.07 -4.41 -5.29
CA THR A 67 0.60 -4.85 -6.61
C THR A 67 -0.59 -5.82 -6.49
N ASN A 68 -1.41 -5.92 -7.53
CA ASN A 68 -2.43 -6.96 -7.66
C ASN A 68 -1.83 -8.37 -7.94
N GLY A 69 -0.52 -8.46 -8.17
CA GLY A 69 0.21 -9.72 -8.35
C GLY A 69 0.21 -10.29 -9.76
N ILE A 70 -0.67 -9.86 -10.65
CA ILE A 70 -0.85 -10.47 -11.99
C ILE A 70 0.44 -10.47 -12.81
N LEU A 71 1.15 -9.34 -12.84
CA LEU A 71 2.40 -9.18 -13.59
C LEU A 71 3.65 -9.48 -12.74
N LEU A 72 3.49 -9.70 -11.43
CA LEU A 72 4.62 -9.76 -10.50
C LEU A 72 5.60 -10.88 -10.85
N LYS A 73 5.13 -12.08 -11.18
CA LYS A 73 6.00 -13.22 -11.49
C LYS A 73 6.96 -12.92 -12.65
N GLU A 74 6.48 -12.21 -13.67
CA GLU A 74 7.28 -11.82 -14.83
C GLU A 74 8.33 -10.77 -14.46
N TYR A 75 7.92 -9.73 -13.70
CA TYR A 75 8.77 -8.61 -13.34
C TYR A 75 9.73 -8.90 -12.18
N LEU A 76 9.45 -9.93 -11.36
CA LEU A 76 10.16 -10.21 -10.11
C LEU A 76 11.70 -10.28 -10.28
N PRO A 77 12.26 -10.98 -11.27
CA PRO A 77 13.72 -11.06 -11.42
C PRO A 77 14.36 -9.67 -11.66
N THR A 78 13.70 -8.82 -12.44
CA THR A 78 14.20 -7.49 -12.76
C THR A 78 14.03 -6.51 -11.59
N LEU A 79 12.95 -6.65 -10.82
CA LEU A 79 12.71 -5.88 -9.60
C LEU A 79 13.73 -6.21 -8.51
N LEU A 80 14.04 -7.49 -8.32
CA LEU A 80 15.08 -7.93 -7.38
C LEU A 80 16.46 -7.38 -7.77
N LYS A 81 16.81 -7.46 -9.07
CA LYS A 81 18.05 -6.88 -9.57
C LYS A 81 18.11 -5.37 -9.38
N ALA A 82 16.98 -4.67 -9.46
CA ALA A 82 16.86 -3.24 -9.22
C ALA A 82 16.94 -2.87 -7.73
N GLY A 83 16.90 -3.84 -6.82
CA GLY A 83 17.01 -3.62 -5.36
C GLY A 83 15.67 -3.47 -4.65
N LEU A 84 14.57 -4.05 -5.15
CA LEU A 84 13.31 -4.08 -4.44
C LEU A 84 13.44 -4.86 -3.12
N ASP A 85 13.01 -4.25 -1.99
CA ASP A 85 13.20 -4.82 -0.64
C ASP A 85 12.04 -5.70 -0.16
N ALA A 86 10.81 -5.40 -0.60
CA ALA A 86 9.63 -6.15 -0.21
C ALA A 86 8.47 -5.94 -1.18
N VAL A 87 7.55 -6.90 -1.20
CA VAL A 87 6.32 -6.83 -2.00
C VAL A 87 5.10 -7.08 -1.14
N ASN A 88 4.05 -6.28 -1.35
CA ASN A 88 2.71 -6.55 -0.85
C ASN A 88 1.83 -6.94 -2.04
N ILE A 89 1.15 -8.06 -1.95
CA ILE A 89 0.25 -8.56 -2.98
C ILE A 89 -1.17 -8.43 -2.47
N SER A 90 -2.03 -7.78 -3.24
CA SER A 90 -3.45 -7.64 -2.88
C SER A 90 -4.20 -8.90 -3.28
N LEU A 91 -4.90 -9.54 -2.32
CA LEU A 91 -5.69 -10.74 -2.55
C LEU A 91 -6.80 -10.82 -1.50
N ASP A 92 -8.05 -10.61 -1.94
CA ASP A 92 -9.22 -10.60 -1.05
C ASP A 92 -9.91 -11.97 -0.93
N SER A 93 -9.63 -12.91 -1.83
CA SER A 93 -10.18 -14.27 -1.80
C SER A 93 -9.29 -15.25 -2.54
N THR A 94 -9.21 -16.49 -2.04
CA THR A 94 -8.60 -17.65 -2.69
C THR A 94 -9.63 -18.51 -3.42
N ASP A 95 -10.91 -18.17 -3.32
CA ASP A 95 -11.97 -18.81 -4.12
C ASP A 95 -12.08 -18.11 -5.49
N ARG A 96 -12.05 -18.90 -6.57
CA ARG A 96 -12.02 -18.40 -7.95
C ARG A 96 -13.25 -17.56 -8.31
N ASP A 97 -14.42 -18.02 -7.94
CA ASP A 97 -15.67 -17.34 -8.31
C ASP A 97 -15.81 -16.01 -7.55
N THR A 98 -15.47 -16.03 -6.26
CA THR A 98 -15.43 -14.84 -5.42
C THR A 98 -14.36 -13.86 -5.90
N PHE A 99 -13.15 -14.32 -6.21
CA PHE A 99 -12.08 -13.49 -6.77
C PHE A 99 -12.54 -12.81 -8.07
N ARG A 100 -13.12 -13.59 -8.99
CA ARG A 100 -13.64 -13.06 -10.26
C ARG A 100 -14.76 -12.05 -10.03
N LYS A 101 -15.66 -12.30 -9.07
CA LYS A 101 -16.74 -11.38 -8.72
C LYS A 101 -16.23 -10.05 -8.18
N ILE A 102 -15.19 -10.07 -7.33
CA ILE A 102 -14.59 -8.87 -6.71
C ILE A 102 -13.74 -8.10 -7.72
N THR A 103 -12.88 -8.79 -8.47
CA THR A 103 -11.88 -8.17 -9.33
C THR A 103 -12.37 -7.88 -10.75
N GLY A 104 -13.38 -8.61 -11.22
CA GLY A 104 -13.83 -8.61 -12.61
C GLY A 104 -13.00 -9.50 -13.54
N PHE A 105 -11.97 -10.19 -13.05
CA PHE A 105 -11.02 -10.96 -13.86
C PHE A 105 -10.84 -12.38 -13.32
N ASP A 106 -10.63 -13.36 -14.20
CA ASP A 106 -10.33 -14.75 -13.85
C ASP A 106 -8.81 -14.98 -13.91
N GLN A 107 -8.09 -14.39 -12.96
CA GLN A 107 -6.62 -14.41 -12.93
C GLN A 107 -6.04 -14.87 -11.57
N LEU A 108 -6.84 -15.57 -10.76
CA LEU A 108 -6.41 -16.03 -9.44
C LEU A 108 -5.14 -16.88 -9.50
N ASP A 109 -5.03 -17.80 -10.48
CA ASP A 109 -3.85 -18.66 -10.61
C ASP A 109 -2.56 -17.87 -10.86
N MET A 110 -2.66 -16.74 -11.57
CA MET A 110 -1.49 -15.86 -11.78
C MET A 110 -1.04 -15.21 -10.47
N VAL A 111 -1.99 -14.79 -9.64
CA VAL A 111 -1.70 -14.19 -8.34
C VAL A 111 -1.08 -15.23 -7.38
N LEU A 112 -1.65 -16.43 -7.30
CA LEU A 112 -1.10 -17.50 -6.47
C LEU A 112 0.32 -17.92 -6.95
N ALA A 113 0.53 -18.04 -8.26
CA ALA A 113 1.86 -18.31 -8.81
C ALA A 113 2.86 -17.17 -8.53
N ALA A 114 2.40 -15.92 -8.46
CA ALA A 114 3.24 -14.79 -8.09
C ALA A 114 3.62 -14.81 -6.60
N ILE A 115 2.71 -15.22 -5.72
CA ILE A 115 3.00 -15.44 -4.30
C ILE A 115 4.07 -16.52 -4.13
N ASP A 116 3.91 -17.66 -4.80
CA ASP A 116 4.88 -18.75 -4.73
C ASP A 116 6.25 -18.33 -5.29
N ALA A 117 6.29 -17.59 -6.38
CA ALA A 117 7.53 -17.07 -6.95
C ALA A 117 8.21 -16.06 -5.99
N ALA A 118 7.44 -15.18 -5.37
CA ALA A 118 7.96 -14.23 -4.38
C ALA A 118 8.54 -14.97 -3.16
N CYS A 119 7.84 -15.97 -2.61
CA CYS A 119 8.34 -16.81 -1.53
C CYS A 119 9.64 -17.53 -1.92
N ALA A 120 9.66 -18.16 -3.08
CA ALA A 120 10.84 -18.88 -3.57
C ALA A 120 12.07 -17.97 -3.78
N SER A 121 11.85 -16.69 -4.08
CA SER A 121 12.93 -15.71 -4.26
C SER A 121 13.53 -15.20 -2.94
N GLY A 122 12.87 -15.47 -1.82
CA GLY A 122 13.27 -14.99 -0.49
C GLY A 122 12.97 -13.50 -0.24
N ILE A 123 12.29 -12.79 -1.17
CA ILE A 123 11.88 -11.41 -0.92
C ILE A 123 10.78 -11.38 0.15
N ARG A 124 10.87 -10.40 1.06
CA ARG A 124 9.82 -10.20 2.08
C ARG A 124 8.47 -9.97 1.42
N THR A 125 7.55 -10.90 1.63
CA THR A 125 6.25 -10.92 0.97
C THR A 125 5.14 -10.78 1.99
N LYS A 126 4.14 -9.96 1.67
CA LYS A 126 2.91 -9.80 2.45
C LYS A 126 1.69 -9.87 1.55
N ILE A 127 0.63 -10.46 2.06
CA ILE A 127 -0.69 -10.40 1.44
C ILE A 127 -1.50 -9.31 2.11
N ASN A 128 -2.17 -8.48 1.34
CA ASN A 128 -3.16 -7.52 1.81
C ASN A 128 -4.54 -8.01 1.39
N ALA A 129 -5.42 -8.20 2.34
CA ALA A 129 -6.84 -8.46 2.12
C ALA A 129 -7.65 -7.36 2.81
N VAL A 130 -8.69 -6.89 2.17
CA VAL A 130 -9.69 -6.05 2.84
C VAL A 130 -10.58 -6.96 3.71
N SER A 131 -10.96 -6.48 4.90
CA SER A 131 -11.79 -7.24 5.87
C SER A 131 -13.25 -7.37 5.39
N LEU A 132 -13.45 -7.87 4.16
CA LEU A 132 -14.78 -8.13 3.61
C LEU A 132 -15.44 -9.31 4.34
N ASP A 133 -16.75 -9.20 4.60
CA ASP A 133 -17.55 -10.33 5.09
C ASP A 133 -17.92 -11.26 3.93
N LEU A 134 -16.98 -12.09 3.54
CA LEU A 134 -17.12 -13.15 2.54
C LEU A 134 -17.39 -14.53 3.19
N GLY A 135 -17.70 -14.55 4.48
CA GLY A 135 -17.82 -15.74 5.31
C GLY A 135 -16.50 -16.16 5.95
N GLU A 136 -16.61 -16.88 7.07
CA GLU A 136 -15.44 -17.28 7.85
C GLU A 136 -14.47 -18.18 7.07
N GLU A 137 -15.00 -19.09 6.25
CA GLU A 137 -14.18 -20.00 5.43
C GLU A 137 -13.24 -19.25 4.49
N ALA A 138 -13.74 -18.17 3.85
CA ALA A 138 -12.91 -17.34 2.97
C ALA A 138 -11.77 -16.67 3.75
N MET A 139 -12.04 -16.22 4.97
CA MET A 139 -11.03 -15.64 5.86
C MET A 139 -9.98 -16.68 6.26
N TRP A 140 -10.41 -17.92 6.63
CA TRP A 140 -9.48 -18.99 7.00
C TRP A 140 -8.60 -19.43 5.85
N ASN A 141 -9.14 -19.52 4.64
CA ASN A 141 -8.39 -19.88 3.45
C ASN A 141 -7.29 -18.85 3.12
N LEU A 142 -7.53 -17.56 3.38
CA LEU A 142 -6.49 -16.52 3.27
C LEU A 142 -5.42 -16.70 4.35
N ILE A 143 -5.81 -16.93 5.60
CA ILE A 143 -4.88 -17.14 6.72
C ILE A 143 -3.99 -18.36 6.48
N ASP A 144 -4.55 -19.44 5.92
CA ASP A 144 -3.84 -20.68 5.64
C ASP A 144 -2.73 -20.52 4.57
N LEU A 145 -2.72 -19.42 3.80
CA LEU A 145 -1.58 -19.08 2.95
C LEU A 145 -0.28 -18.87 3.74
N ALA A 146 -0.38 -18.42 4.99
CA ALA A 146 0.76 -18.22 5.89
C ALA A 146 1.22 -19.51 6.60
N LYS A 147 0.48 -20.63 6.47
CA LYS A 147 0.80 -21.87 7.16
C LYS A 147 2.13 -22.45 6.69
N ASP A 148 2.27 -22.63 5.40
CA ASP A 148 3.42 -23.29 4.77
C ASP A 148 4.31 -22.31 3.98
N ARG A 149 4.08 -20.99 4.15
CA ARG A 149 4.84 -19.91 3.48
C ARG A 149 5.27 -18.86 4.50
N PRO A 150 6.48 -18.33 4.40
CA PRO A 150 6.99 -17.27 5.29
C PRO A 150 6.43 -15.89 4.86
N ILE A 151 5.11 -15.75 4.87
CA ILE A 151 4.39 -14.52 4.47
C ILE A 151 3.48 -14.02 5.58
N ASP A 152 3.31 -12.71 5.65
CA ASP A 152 2.32 -12.12 6.52
C ASP A 152 1.00 -11.93 5.76
N VAL A 153 -0.10 -12.46 6.27
CA VAL A 153 -1.45 -12.16 5.76
C VAL A 153 -2.06 -11.04 6.59
N ARG A 154 -2.35 -9.90 5.95
CA ARG A 154 -2.86 -8.72 6.65
C ARG A 154 -4.27 -8.41 6.21
N PHE A 155 -5.15 -8.25 7.18
CA PHE A 155 -6.50 -7.75 6.98
C PHE A 155 -6.53 -6.25 7.23
N ILE A 156 -7.05 -5.51 6.26
CA ILE A 156 -7.14 -4.05 6.29
C ILE A 156 -8.61 -3.68 6.50
N GLU A 157 -8.88 -2.95 7.56
CA GLU A 157 -10.21 -2.43 7.81
C GLU A 157 -10.67 -1.53 6.67
N MET A 158 -11.89 -1.77 6.17
CA MET A 158 -12.45 -1.00 5.06
C MET A 158 -12.65 0.45 5.46
N MET A 159 -12.03 1.36 4.72
CA MET A 159 -12.20 2.79 4.92
C MET A 159 -13.36 3.30 4.06
N PRO A 160 -14.18 4.27 4.53
CA PRO A 160 -15.32 4.81 3.81
C PRO A 160 -14.90 5.81 2.72
N ILE A 161 -13.98 5.39 1.84
CA ILE A 161 -13.49 6.14 0.68
C ILE A 161 -14.01 5.45 -0.58
N GLY A 162 -14.55 6.23 -1.53
CA GLY A 162 -15.14 5.69 -2.75
C GLY A 162 -16.28 4.71 -2.42
N HIS A 163 -16.28 3.52 -3.01
CA HIS A 163 -17.29 2.47 -2.81
C HIS A 163 -17.14 1.65 -1.52
N GLY A 164 -16.15 1.96 -0.68
CA GLY A 164 -15.92 1.26 0.58
C GLY A 164 -17.11 1.28 1.57
N LYS A 165 -18.15 2.09 1.29
CA LYS A 165 -19.35 2.22 2.13
C LYS A 165 -20.40 1.11 1.88
N ASP A 166 -20.28 0.40 0.77
CA ASP A 166 -21.37 -0.43 0.22
C ASP A 166 -21.17 -1.92 0.53
N PHE A 167 -20.08 -2.31 1.17
CA PHE A 167 -19.73 -3.70 1.40
C PHE A 167 -19.90 -4.11 2.86
N PRO A 168 -20.44 -5.31 3.14
CA PRO A 168 -20.38 -5.90 4.47
C PRO A 168 -18.94 -6.20 4.87
N VAL A 169 -18.57 -5.87 6.10
CA VAL A 169 -17.20 -5.99 6.60
C VAL A 169 -17.16 -6.65 7.97
N TYR A 170 -16.10 -7.42 8.24
CA TYR A 170 -15.76 -7.85 9.59
C TYR A 170 -15.05 -6.72 10.34
N SER A 171 -15.50 -6.44 11.57
CA SER A 171 -14.70 -5.64 12.47
C SER A 171 -13.47 -6.43 12.92
N HIS A 172 -12.34 -5.77 13.13
CA HIS A 172 -11.12 -6.44 13.60
C HIS A 172 -11.27 -7.02 15.02
N THR A 173 -12.16 -6.46 15.85
CA THR A 173 -12.54 -7.05 17.15
C THR A 173 -13.16 -8.42 16.94
N LYS A 174 -14.16 -8.51 16.04
CA LYS A 174 -14.81 -9.80 15.73
C LYS A 174 -13.83 -10.79 15.11
N MET A 175 -12.97 -10.34 14.19
CA MET A 175 -11.94 -11.21 13.61
C MET A 175 -11.00 -11.76 14.68
N LEU A 176 -10.56 -10.94 15.64
CA LEU A 176 -9.67 -11.38 16.71
C LEU A 176 -10.34 -12.36 17.67
N GLU A 177 -11.64 -12.20 17.92
CA GLU A 177 -12.43 -13.19 18.69
C GLU A 177 -12.44 -14.54 17.97
N LEU A 178 -12.77 -14.56 16.67
CA LEU A 178 -12.77 -15.77 15.84
C LEU A 178 -11.37 -16.42 15.77
N PHE A 179 -10.31 -15.61 15.67
CA PHE A 179 -8.93 -16.12 15.68
C PHE A 179 -8.60 -16.82 16.99
N LYS A 180 -8.97 -16.24 18.14
CA LYS A 180 -8.73 -16.84 19.45
C LYS A 180 -9.57 -18.09 19.71
N GLU A 181 -10.79 -18.13 19.17
CA GLU A 181 -11.66 -19.30 19.25
C GLU A 181 -11.07 -20.48 18.47
N ARG A 182 -10.62 -20.24 17.22
CA ARG A 182 -10.03 -21.29 16.37
C ARG A 182 -8.61 -21.67 16.77
N TYR A 183 -7.84 -20.70 17.24
CA TYR A 183 -6.44 -20.86 17.64
C TYR A 183 -6.23 -20.38 19.07
N PRO A 184 -6.57 -21.21 20.09
CA PRO A 184 -6.47 -20.82 21.51
C PRO A 184 -5.05 -20.38 21.93
N ASP A 185 -4.02 -20.94 21.26
CA ASP A 185 -2.62 -20.61 21.51
C ASP A 185 -2.08 -19.44 20.66
N LEU A 186 -2.98 -18.66 20.02
CA LEU A 186 -2.62 -17.45 19.28
C LEU A 186 -1.92 -16.45 20.22
N THR A 187 -0.75 -15.97 19.82
CA THR A 187 0.03 -14.99 20.59
C THR A 187 0.27 -13.71 19.80
N ALA A 188 0.45 -12.60 20.50
CA ALA A 188 0.92 -11.37 19.86
C ALA A 188 2.33 -11.58 19.34
N ASP A 189 2.54 -11.28 18.07
CA ASP A 189 3.85 -11.33 17.43
C ASP A 189 4.58 -10.01 17.68
N LYS A 190 5.73 -10.08 18.34
CA LYS A 190 6.59 -8.94 18.66
C LYS A 190 7.73 -8.74 17.67
N ALA A 191 7.84 -9.61 16.66
CA ALA A 191 8.84 -9.46 15.61
C ALA A 191 8.60 -8.19 14.79
N MET A 192 9.67 -7.67 14.19
CA MET A 192 9.56 -6.51 13.31
C MET A 192 9.13 -6.95 11.90
N HIS A 193 7.86 -6.74 11.58
CA HIS A 193 7.29 -7.03 10.26
C HIS A 193 7.41 -5.87 9.26
N GLY A 194 8.03 -4.75 9.65
CA GLY A 194 8.22 -3.54 8.86
C GLY A 194 7.63 -2.30 9.55
N PHE A 195 7.45 -1.21 8.81
CA PHE A 195 7.16 0.13 9.35
C PHE A 195 5.67 0.52 9.26
N GLY A 196 4.81 -0.43 8.92
CA GLY A 196 3.36 -0.20 8.82
C GLY A 196 2.65 -0.30 10.18
N PRO A 197 1.36 0.09 10.24
CA PRO A 197 0.59 0.15 11.48
C PRO A 197 -0.06 -1.19 11.88
N ALA A 198 0.23 -2.29 11.20
CA ALA A 198 -0.39 -3.58 11.49
C ALA A 198 0.05 -4.10 12.86
N VAL A 199 -0.91 -4.63 13.62
CA VAL A 199 -0.66 -5.43 14.81
C VAL A 199 -0.63 -6.89 14.39
N TYR A 200 0.45 -7.60 14.76
CA TYR A 200 0.67 -8.97 14.29
C TYR A 200 0.43 -10.00 15.38
N TYR A 201 -0.02 -11.17 14.91
CA TYR A 201 -0.28 -12.36 15.72
C TYR A 201 0.37 -13.58 15.06
N HIS A 202 0.92 -14.45 15.87
CA HIS A 202 1.52 -15.71 15.45
C HIS A 202 0.64 -16.88 15.83
N ILE A 203 0.38 -17.78 14.87
CA ILE A 203 -0.29 -19.06 15.08
C ILE A 203 0.79 -20.14 15.23
N PRO A 204 0.83 -20.90 16.34
CA PRO A 204 1.80 -21.99 16.47
C PRO A 204 1.76 -22.97 15.31
N GLY A 205 2.94 -23.26 14.73
CA GLY A 205 3.07 -24.13 13.58
C GLY A 205 2.92 -23.46 12.22
N TYR A 206 2.60 -22.17 12.15
CA TYR A 206 2.62 -21.40 10.91
C TYR A 206 4.00 -20.79 10.67
N GLN A 207 4.41 -20.70 9.39
CA GLN A 207 5.66 -20.05 9.03
C GLN A 207 5.56 -18.53 9.00
N GLY A 208 4.37 -18.00 8.68
CA GLY A 208 4.10 -16.57 8.64
C GLY A 208 3.17 -16.13 9.76
N SER A 209 2.76 -14.88 9.71
CA SER A 209 1.94 -14.22 10.74
C SER A 209 0.68 -13.58 10.17
N ILE A 210 -0.30 -13.33 11.05
CA ILE A 210 -1.52 -12.60 10.70
C ILE A 210 -1.38 -11.16 11.20
N GLY A 211 -1.71 -10.18 10.35
CA GLY A 211 -1.70 -8.77 10.71
C GLY A 211 -3.09 -8.14 10.63
N LEU A 212 -3.43 -7.27 11.57
CA LEU A 212 -4.63 -6.45 11.54
C LEU A 212 -4.25 -4.97 11.39
N ILE A 213 -4.79 -4.28 10.37
CA ILE A 213 -4.63 -2.84 10.14
C ILE A 213 -5.98 -2.18 10.43
N SER A 214 -6.19 -1.80 11.68
CA SER A 214 -7.44 -1.21 12.16
C SER A 214 -7.45 0.30 11.85
N ALA A 215 -7.86 0.64 10.63
CA ALA A 215 -7.79 2.00 10.12
C ALA A 215 -8.83 2.94 10.76
N ILE A 216 -9.96 2.41 11.25
CA ILE A 216 -11.08 3.18 11.83
C ILE A 216 -11.09 3.02 13.35
N HIS A 217 -11.26 1.79 13.82
CA HIS A 217 -11.48 1.51 15.26
C HIS A 217 -10.19 1.44 16.08
N GLY A 218 -9.05 1.18 15.46
CA GLY A 218 -7.74 1.10 16.13
C GLY A 218 -6.84 2.32 15.91
N LYS A 219 -7.40 3.50 15.69
CA LYS A 219 -6.73 4.79 15.35
C LYS A 219 -5.23 4.80 15.59
N PHE A 220 -4.45 4.64 14.54
CA PHE A 220 -2.99 4.74 14.60
C PHE A 220 -2.46 6.12 14.13
N CYS A 221 -3.32 7.14 14.10
CA CYS A 221 -3.00 8.47 13.56
C CYS A 221 -1.81 9.12 14.29
N ASP A 222 -1.73 8.99 15.62
CA ASP A 222 -0.64 9.54 16.41
C ASP A 222 0.74 8.95 16.05
N LYS A 223 0.75 7.74 15.46
CA LYS A 223 1.96 7.04 15.01
C LYS A 223 2.06 7.00 13.48
N CYS A 224 1.18 7.72 12.78
CA CYS A 224 1.16 7.69 11.32
C CYS A 224 2.32 8.48 10.71
N ASN A 225 3.28 7.76 10.18
CA ASN A 225 4.50 8.26 9.54
C ASN A 225 4.42 8.36 8.00
N ARG A 226 3.21 8.43 7.42
CA ARG A 226 3.02 8.36 5.96
C ARG A 226 2.60 9.67 5.37
N ILE A 227 3.18 10.01 4.23
CA ILE A 227 2.70 10.99 3.24
C ILE A 227 2.52 10.26 1.91
N ARG A 228 1.83 10.86 0.96
CA ARG A 228 1.55 10.26 -0.35
C ARG A 228 1.80 11.26 -1.45
N LEU A 229 2.49 10.82 -2.50
CA LEU A 229 2.64 11.53 -3.75
C LEU A 229 1.77 10.83 -4.79
N THR A 230 0.82 11.57 -5.39
CA THR A 230 0.04 11.02 -6.51
C THR A 230 0.89 10.95 -7.77
N SER A 231 0.45 10.18 -8.75
CA SER A 231 1.11 10.08 -10.05
C SER A 231 1.17 11.41 -10.81
N THR A 232 0.32 12.37 -10.45
CA THR A 232 0.23 13.71 -11.03
C THR A 232 1.01 14.79 -10.27
N GLY A 233 1.67 14.41 -9.15
CA GLY A 233 2.51 15.33 -8.38
C GLY A 233 1.85 16.00 -7.18
N PHE A 234 0.64 15.59 -6.81
CA PHE A 234 -0.01 16.13 -5.61
C PHE A 234 0.47 15.40 -4.36
N LEU A 235 1.04 16.12 -3.39
CA LEU A 235 1.51 15.62 -2.11
C LEU A 235 0.41 15.70 -1.07
N LYS A 236 0.04 14.57 -0.45
CA LYS A 236 -1.02 14.45 0.56
C LYS A 236 -0.46 14.01 1.90
N GLY A 237 -0.88 14.64 2.98
CA GLY A 237 -0.55 14.24 4.35
C GLY A 237 -1.43 13.10 4.88
N CYS A 238 -2.67 12.97 4.41
CA CYS A 238 -3.66 12.00 4.87
C CYS A 238 -4.55 11.50 3.72
N LEU A 239 -5.03 10.25 3.82
CA LEU A 239 -6.02 9.69 2.88
C LEU A 239 -7.42 10.31 3.03
N CYS A 240 -7.79 10.67 4.27
CA CYS A 240 -9.13 11.14 4.60
C CYS A 240 -9.48 12.49 3.98
N TYR A 241 -8.46 13.30 3.73
CA TYR A 241 -8.65 14.69 3.29
C TYR A 241 -8.06 14.92 1.90
N ASN A 242 -8.69 15.82 1.13
CA ASN A 242 -8.18 16.28 -0.17
C ASN A 242 -7.17 17.43 -0.05
N THR A 243 -6.65 17.70 1.14
CA THR A 243 -5.65 18.74 1.40
C THR A 243 -4.24 18.24 1.09
N GLY A 244 -3.40 19.14 0.59
CA GLY A 244 -2.02 18.86 0.23
C GLY A 244 -1.39 19.98 -0.59
N ALA A 245 -0.35 19.66 -1.35
CA ALA A 245 0.36 20.62 -2.19
C ALA A 245 0.63 20.03 -3.60
N ASP A 246 0.44 20.82 -4.63
CA ASP A 246 0.84 20.44 -6.00
C ASP A 246 2.34 20.72 -6.19
N LEU A 247 3.14 19.66 -6.26
CA LEU A 247 4.58 19.75 -6.48
C LEU A 247 4.94 19.81 -7.96
N ARG A 248 4.03 19.43 -8.86
CA ARG A 248 4.29 19.38 -10.31
C ARG A 248 4.57 20.78 -10.87
N GLU A 249 3.86 21.79 -10.39
CA GLU A 249 4.09 23.17 -10.83
C GLU A 249 5.51 23.64 -10.48
N ILE A 250 6.00 23.30 -9.30
CA ILE A 250 7.36 23.62 -8.85
C ILE A 250 8.39 22.85 -9.69
N LEU A 251 8.18 21.55 -9.90
CA LEU A 251 9.07 20.69 -10.67
C LEU A 251 9.24 21.16 -12.12
N ARG A 252 8.18 21.75 -12.70
CA ARG A 252 8.14 22.21 -14.11
C ARG A 252 8.32 23.72 -14.27
N ALA A 253 8.51 24.46 -13.18
CA ALA A 253 8.80 25.88 -13.23
C ALA A 253 10.11 26.15 -13.98
N ASN A 254 10.14 27.25 -14.73
CA ASN A 254 11.35 27.72 -15.39
C ASN A 254 12.20 28.56 -14.41
N GLU A 255 12.70 27.90 -13.36
CA GLU A 255 13.52 28.51 -12.31
C GLU A 255 14.92 27.87 -12.28
N ALA A 256 15.87 28.57 -11.63
CA ALA A 256 17.18 27.98 -11.36
C ALA A 256 17.04 26.75 -10.45
N GLU A 257 17.85 25.71 -10.66
CA GLU A 257 17.74 24.42 -9.94
C GLU A 257 17.80 24.60 -8.41
N ASN A 258 18.64 25.50 -7.92
CA ASN A 258 18.74 25.79 -6.48
C ASN A 258 17.45 26.43 -5.90
N GLU A 259 16.79 27.30 -6.66
CA GLU A 259 15.53 27.91 -6.25
C GLU A 259 14.41 26.89 -6.27
N LYS A 260 14.32 26.10 -7.32
CA LYS A 260 13.38 24.99 -7.44
C LYS A 260 13.51 24.02 -6.26
N ARG A 261 14.73 23.61 -5.92
CA ARG A 261 14.99 22.72 -4.76
C ARG A 261 14.53 23.36 -3.45
N ARG A 262 14.81 24.65 -3.25
CA ARG A 262 14.35 25.38 -2.05
C ARG A 262 12.83 25.40 -1.97
N HIS A 263 12.14 25.81 -3.05
CA HIS A 263 10.67 25.86 -3.10
C HIS A 263 10.06 24.46 -2.85
N LEU A 264 10.66 23.43 -3.43
CA LEU A 264 10.21 22.04 -3.21
C LEU A 264 10.33 21.64 -1.72
N THR A 265 11.47 21.93 -1.09
CA THR A 265 11.71 21.65 0.32
C THR A 265 10.70 22.40 1.22
N GLU A 266 10.58 23.71 1.05
CA GLU A 266 9.66 24.55 1.84
C GLU A 266 8.20 24.10 1.70
N THR A 267 7.78 23.74 0.47
CA THR A 267 6.42 23.27 0.20
C THR A 267 6.16 21.89 0.82
N MET A 268 7.11 20.99 0.72
CA MET A 268 7.00 19.64 1.33
C MET A 268 6.99 19.72 2.85
N GLU A 269 7.85 20.53 3.46
CA GLU A 269 7.84 20.78 4.91
C GLU A 269 6.48 21.33 5.36
N ALA A 270 5.97 22.37 4.69
CA ALA A 270 4.67 22.95 5.00
C ALA A 270 3.54 21.92 4.91
N ALA A 271 3.53 21.07 3.87
CA ALA A 271 2.54 20.02 3.69
C ALA A 271 2.64 18.94 4.78
N ILE A 272 3.85 18.59 5.23
CA ILE A 272 4.09 17.63 6.31
C ILE A 272 3.60 18.19 7.65
N TYR A 273 3.93 19.45 7.97
CA TYR A 273 3.48 20.12 9.20
C TYR A 273 1.97 20.35 9.23
N ALA A 274 1.34 20.58 8.08
CA ALA A 274 -0.11 20.72 7.94
C ALA A 274 -0.87 19.39 8.01
N LYS A 275 -0.18 18.25 8.18
CA LYS A 275 -0.82 16.95 8.29
C LYS A 275 -1.82 16.91 9.44
N PRO A 276 -3.09 16.51 9.21
CA PRO A 276 -4.08 16.39 10.26
C PRO A 276 -3.65 15.44 11.37
N ARG A 277 -3.94 15.75 12.62
CA ARG A 277 -3.63 14.89 13.78
C ARG A 277 -4.39 13.57 13.75
N ALA A 278 -5.60 13.56 13.19
CA ALA A 278 -6.43 12.37 13.09
C ALA A 278 -7.23 12.37 11.77
N HIS A 279 -7.65 11.19 11.33
CA HIS A 279 -8.65 11.04 10.28
C HIS A 279 -10.07 11.28 10.84
N CYS A 280 -11.05 11.39 9.95
CA CYS A 280 -12.46 11.60 10.26
C CYS A 280 -13.35 10.44 9.76
N PHE A 281 -12.82 9.24 9.63
CA PHE A 281 -13.55 8.10 9.04
C PHE A 281 -14.77 7.65 9.85
N GLU A 282 -14.92 8.07 11.10
CA GLU A 282 -16.12 7.83 11.91
C GLU A 282 -17.33 8.61 11.40
N SER A 283 -17.10 9.74 10.75
CA SER A 283 -18.12 10.55 10.10
C SER A 283 -17.84 10.59 8.61
N ALA A 284 -18.60 9.83 7.84
CA ALA A 284 -18.43 9.76 6.39
C ALA A 284 -18.66 11.13 5.71
N GLU A 285 -19.38 12.04 6.37
CA GLU A 285 -19.67 13.39 5.89
C GLU A 285 -18.44 14.32 5.98
N ASP A 286 -17.55 14.06 6.94
CA ASP A 286 -16.33 14.82 7.15
C ASP A 286 -15.16 14.37 6.24
N VAL A 287 -15.31 13.24 5.55
CA VAL A 287 -14.34 12.76 4.56
C VAL A 287 -14.38 13.65 3.34
N THR A 288 -13.35 14.47 3.15
CA THR A 288 -13.30 15.40 2.01
C THR A 288 -12.64 14.81 0.76
N GLU A 289 -11.98 13.63 0.89
CA GLU A 289 -11.44 12.94 -0.26
C GLU A 289 -12.55 12.42 -1.17
N ARG A 290 -12.46 12.74 -2.47
CA ARG A 290 -13.42 12.35 -3.50
C ARG A 290 -12.83 11.39 -4.52
N ALA A 291 -11.51 11.33 -4.61
CA ALA A 291 -10.82 10.41 -5.50
C ALA A 291 -10.92 8.97 -4.98
N THR A 292 -10.90 8.03 -5.89
CA THR A 292 -10.90 6.59 -5.55
C THR A 292 -9.55 6.17 -5.00
N MET A 293 -9.51 5.06 -4.27
CA MET A 293 -8.24 4.52 -3.72
C MET A 293 -7.19 4.26 -4.81
N ASN A 294 -7.63 3.98 -6.04
CA ASN A 294 -6.73 3.76 -7.18
C ASN A 294 -6.03 5.03 -7.67
N GLU A 295 -6.66 6.17 -7.49
CA GLU A 295 -6.12 7.48 -7.92
C GLU A 295 -5.16 8.05 -6.88
N ILE A 296 -5.36 7.72 -5.61
CA ILE A 296 -4.56 8.26 -4.49
C ILE A 296 -3.55 7.26 -3.91
N GLY A 297 -3.41 6.08 -4.51
CA GLY A 297 -2.41 5.09 -4.12
C GLY A 297 -2.79 4.29 -2.88
N GLY A 298 -3.86 3.54 -2.98
CA GLY A 298 -4.36 2.62 -1.93
C GLY A 298 -3.54 1.36 -1.78
#